data_3bcb33820bca6023a95a1bee3bd3b373
#
_entry.id   3bcb33820bca6023a95a1bee3bd3b373
#
_cell.length_a   1.000
_cell.length_b   1.000
_cell.length_c   1.000
_cell.angle_alpha   90.00
_cell.angle_beta   90.00
_cell.angle_gamma   90.00
#
_symmetry.space_group_name_H-M   'P 1'
#
loop_
_entity.id
_entity.type
_entity.pdbx_description
1 polymer ?
#
loop_
_entity_poly.entity_id
_entity_poly.type
_entity_poly.pdbx_seq_one_letter_code
_entity_poly.pdbx_strand_id
1 'polypeptide(L)'
;MVALLAANGALTAPSLLPDLTTRLHPSDSTPWTIVLVLTLITLLPAILMCMTPLVRLLVVFHFLRQALGTQTAPSNPTLMGLALMMTWFLMTPVLTQVDQQAVTPYRQGQITGMDAIDRGAQPVKHFMLRYAREKDLALFTAAGQIARPNTPEDLPMRVVIPAYILSELKAGFAI
;
A
#
# COMPACT_ATOMS: atom_id res chain seq x y z
N MET A 1 -34.51 23.58 74.70
CA MET A 1 -33.34 24.43 74.40
C MET A 1 -32.25 23.51 73.86
N VAL A 2 -31.70 23.92 72.76
CA VAL A 2 -30.68 23.32 71.94
C VAL A 2 -31.22 22.54 70.73
N ALA A 3 -31.75 23.28 69.80
CA ALA A 3 -31.74 22.98 68.41
C ALA A 3 -30.57 23.77 67.78
N LEU A 4 -30.09 23.34 66.72
CA LEU A 4 -29.13 23.93 65.77
C LEU A 4 -27.70 23.32 65.82
N LEU A 5 -27.38 22.56 64.84
CA LEU A 5 -26.23 22.66 63.93
C LEU A 5 -26.00 21.34 63.21
N ALA A 6 -26.84 21.09 62.25
CA ALA A 6 -26.49 20.16 61.18
C ALA A 6 -26.37 20.99 59.89
N ALA A 7 -25.25 21.70 59.75
CA ALA A 7 -24.89 22.35 58.49
C ALA A 7 -24.26 21.32 57.56
N ASN A 8 -24.99 21.02 56.52
CA ASN A 8 -24.59 20.24 55.35
C ASN A 8 -23.29 20.75 54.75
N GLY A 9 -22.24 19.98 54.88
CA GLY A 9 -21.08 20.03 54.05
C GLY A 9 -21.09 18.87 53.04
N ALA A 10 -22.06 18.90 52.15
CA ALA A 10 -21.97 18.00 50.98
C ALA A 10 -20.85 18.54 50.06
N LEU A 11 -19.69 18.00 50.25
CA LEU A 11 -18.59 18.13 49.27
C LEU A 11 -19.07 17.48 47.97
N THR A 12 -19.64 18.27 47.08
CA THR A 12 -19.86 17.89 45.69
C THR A 12 -18.50 17.71 45.03
N ALA A 13 -18.02 16.49 45.02
CA ALA A 13 -16.91 16.11 44.16
C ALA A 13 -17.31 16.47 42.70
N PRO A 14 -16.50 17.23 41.96
CA PRO A 14 -16.80 17.50 40.57
C PRO A 14 -16.81 16.15 39.82
N SER A 15 -17.98 15.83 39.31
CA SER A 15 -18.18 14.60 38.51
C SER A 15 -17.42 14.76 37.20
N LEU A 16 -16.16 14.38 37.20
CA LEU A 16 -15.31 14.27 35.98
C LEU A 16 -15.71 13.07 35.12
N LEU A 17 -16.62 12.21 35.62
CA LEU A 17 -17.03 10.98 34.89
C LEU A 17 -18.04 11.18 33.75
N PRO A 18 -18.91 12.23 33.70
CA PRO A 18 -19.82 12.37 32.57
C PRO A 18 -19.15 12.79 31.27
N ASP A 19 -17.99 13.46 31.34
CA ASP A 19 -17.33 14.00 30.14
C ASP A 19 -16.57 12.96 29.35
N LEU A 20 -16.11 11.90 30.00
CA LEU A 20 -15.43 10.78 29.32
C LEU A 20 -16.39 9.85 28.57
N THR A 21 -17.60 9.64 29.11
CA THR A 21 -18.62 8.80 28.48
C THR A 21 -19.26 9.47 27.27
N THR A 22 -19.33 10.80 27.26
CA THR A 22 -19.87 11.60 26.15
C THR A 22 -18.86 11.69 24.99
N ARG A 23 -17.57 11.61 25.29
CA ARG A 23 -16.50 11.58 24.25
C ARG A 23 -16.32 10.20 23.61
N LEU A 24 -16.87 9.16 24.22
CA LEU A 24 -16.83 7.77 23.72
C LEU A 24 -18.14 7.33 23.06
N HIS A 25 -19.01 8.29 22.68
CA HIS A 25 -20.11 7.94 21.78
C HIS A 25 -19.50 7.59 20.43
N PRO A 26 -19.47 6.30 20.06
CA PRO A 26 -19.12 5.94 18.69
C PRO A 26 -20.23 6.54 17.83
N SER A 27 -19.90 7.58 17.08
CA SER A 27 -20.72 7.92 15.93
C SER A 27 -20.89 6.62 15.14
N ASP A 28 -22.07 6.34 14.60
CA ASP A 28 -22.42 5.09 13.91
C ASP A 28 -21.44 4.72 12.75
N SER A 29 -20.55 5.65 12.39
CA SER A 29 -19.46 5.47 11.42
C SER A 29 -18.19 4.83 11.99
N THR A 30 -17.97 4.82 13.33
CA THR A 30 -16.73 4.33 13.94
C THR A 30 -16.45 2.85 13.66
N PRO A 31 -17.42 1.91 13.75
CA PRO A 31 -17.16 0.51 13.44
C PRO A 31 -16.78 0.29 11.97
N TRP A 32 -17.44 0.99 11.05
CA TRP A 32 -17.11 0.93 9.62
C TRP A 32 -15.71 1.45 9.31
N THR A 33 -15.31 2.54 9.93
CA THR A 33 -13.97 3.13 9.77
C THR A 33 -12.89 2.16 10.25
N ILE A 34 -13.11 1.51 11.40
CA ILE A 34 -12.18 0.50 11.93
C ILE A 34 -12.05 -0.69 10.97
N VAL A 35 -13.17 -1.23 10.49
CA VAL A 35 -13.18 -2.34 9.52
C VAL A 35 -12.44 -1.94 8.24
N LEU A 36 -12.72 -0.76 7.70
CA LEU A 36 -12.08 -0.27 6.48
C LEU A 36 -10.58 -0.08 6.66
N VAL A 37 -10.14 0.53 7.75
CA VAL A 37 -8.70 0.72 8.05
C VAL A 37 -8.01 -0.64 8.24
N LEU A 38 -8.63 -1.57 8.98
CA LEU A 38 -8.07 -2.90 9.17
C LEU A 38 -7.93 -3.65 7.84
N THR A 39 -8.96 -3.60 7.00
CA THR A 39 -8.94 -4.20 5.66
C THR A 39 -7.85 -3.58 4.79
N LEU A 40 -7.71 -2.25 4.83
CA LEU A 40 -6.67 -1.55 4.06
C LEU A 40 -5.27 -1.96 4.51
N ILE A 41 -5.02 -2.03 5.82
CA ILE A 41 -3.73 -2.47 6.38
C ILE A 41 -3.40 -3.91 5.99
N THR A 42 -4.39 -4.82 5.99
CA THR A 42 -4.17 -6.22 5.61
C THR A 42 -3.94 -6.39 4.11
N LEU A 43 -4.53 -5.54 3.26
CA LEU A 43 -4.33 -5.57 1.80
C LEU A 43 -3.06 -4.85 1.35
N LEU A 44 -2.55 -3.90 2.14
CA LEU A 44 -1.39 -3.09 1.79
C LEU A 44 -0.17 -3.90 1.36
N PRO A 45 0.27 -4.96 2.09
CA PRO A 45 1.40 -5.78 1.67
C PRO A 45 1.18 -6.47 0.32
N ALA A 46 -0.04 -6.94 0.06
CA ALA A 46 -0.38 -7.58 -1.21
C ALA A 46 -0.30 -6.59 -2.38
N ILE A 47 -0.82 -5.38 -2.21
CA ILE A 47 -0.73 -4.32 -3.21
C ILE A 47 0.73 -3.96 -3.50
N LEU A 48 1.56 -3.80 -2.46
CA LEU A 48 2.98 -3.49 -2.62
C LEU A 48 3.73 -4.61 -3.36
N MET A 49 3.43 -5.88 -3.07
CA MET A 49 4.01 -7.01 -3.80
C MET A 49 3.61 -7.01 -5.28
N CYS A 50 2.37 -6.66 -5.59
CA CYS A 50 1.90 -6.56 -6.98
C CYS A 50 2.54 -5.42 -7.77
N MET A 51 3.07 -4.39 -7.11
CA MET A 51 3.80 -3.27 -7.74
C MET A 51 5.27 -3.61 -8.03
N THR A 52 5.73 -4.78 -7.61
CA THR A 52 7.10 -5.26 -7.84
C THR A 52 7.13 -6.36 -8.90
N PRO A 53 8.29 -6.70 -9.49
CA PRO A 53 8.39 -7.78 -10.48
C PRO A 53 8.27 -9.19 -9.88
N LEU A 54 7.89 -9.30 -8.59
CA LEU A 54 7.81 -10.57 -7.86
C LEU A 54 6.88 -11.57 -8.55
N VAL A 55 5.70 -11.12 -8.98
CA VAL A 55 4.69 -11.98 -9.62
C VAL A 55 5.25 -12.62 -10.90
N ARG A 56 5.91 -11.83 -11.74
CA ARG A 56 6.58 -12.34 -12.96
C ARG A 56 7.61 -13.41 -12.61
N LEU A 57 8.49 -13.12 -11.65
CA LEU A 57 9.55 -14.05 -11.25
C LEU A 57 9.00 -15.36 -10.71
N LEU A 58 7.94 -15.30 -9.90
CA LEU A 58 7.28 -16.52 -9.41
C LEU A 58 6.68 -17.36 -10.54
N VAL A 59 6.01 -16.73 -11.51
CA VAL A 59 5.45 -17.42 -12.67
C VAL A 59 6.55 -18.06 -13.49
N VAL A 60 7.62 -17.31 -13.81
CA VAL A 60 8.77 -17.81 -14.57
C VAL A 60 9.44 -18.99 -13.87
N PHE A 61 9.69 -18.90 -12.56
CA PHE A 61 10.31 -19.99 -11.80
C PHE A 61 9.41 -21.23 -11.71
N HIS A 62 8.10 -21.03 -11.64
CA HIS A 62 7.15 -22.12 -11.66
C HIS A 62 7.20 -22.89 -13.00
N PHE A 63 7.18 -22.16 -14.12
CA PHE A 63 7.31 -22.79 -15.44
C PHE A 63 8.69 -23.43 -15.67
N LEU A 64 9.76 -22.79 -15.20
CA LEU A 64 11.10 -23.36 -15.27
C LEU A 64 11.17 -24.69 -14.53
N ARG A 65 10.59 -24.80 -13.34
CA ARG A 65 10.49 -26.07 -12.60
C ARG A 65 9.72 -27.13 -13.37
N GLN A 66 8.61 -26.77 -14.00
CA GLN A 66 7.84 -27.68 -14.83
C GLN A 66 8.64 -28.17 -16.07
N ALA A 67 9.34 -27.26 -16.73
CA ALA A 67 10.16 -27.57 -17.90
C ALA A 67 11.34 -28.52 -17.58
N LEU A 68 11.87 -28.41 -16.34
CA LEU A 68 12.91 -29.35 -15.87
C LEU A 68 12.37 -30.73 -15.49
N GLY A 69 11.05 -30.97 -15.60
CA GLY A 69 10.43 -32.26 -15.28
C GLY A 69 10.39 -32.58 -13.79
N THR A 70 10.80 -31.65 -12.93
CA THR A 70 10.85 -31.82 -11.50
C THR A 70 9.57 -31.26 -10.85
N GLN A 71 8.64 -32.13 -10.47
CA GLN A 71 7.35 -31.67 -9.88
C GLN A 71 7.50 -31.16 -8.45
N THR A 72 8.52 -31.62 -7.70
CA THR A 72 8.67 -31.34 -6.26
C THR A 72 9.91 -30.56 -5.89
N ALA A 73 10.94 -30.53 -6.77
CA ALA A 73 12.22 -29.85 -6.49
C ALA A 73 12.51 -28.79 -7.58
N PRO A 74 12.96 -27.59 -7.22
CA PRO A 74 13.08 -27.03 -5.87
C PRO A 74 11.70 -26.77 -5.22
N SER A 75 11.64 -26.75 -3.86
CA SER A 75 10.39 -26.55 -3.12
C SER A 75 9.81 -25.15 -3.35
N ASN A 76 8.50 -24.98 -3.15
CA ASN A 76 7.84 -23.67 -3.29
C ASN A 76 8.49 -22.56 -2.41
N PRO A 77 8.84 -22.82 -1.12
CA PRO A 77 9.55 -21.82 -0.33
C PRO A 77 10.90 -21.42 -0.91
N THR A 78 11.63 -22.37 -1.52
CA THR A 78 12.93 -22.08 -2.15
C THR A 78 12.75 -21.16 -3.37
N LEU A 79 11.76 -21.44 -4.22
CA LEU A 79 11.43 -20.59 -5.37
C LEU A 79 10.98 -19.20 -4.94
N MET A 80 10.18 -19.12 -3.87
CA MET A 80 9.73 -17.85 -3.31
C MET A 80 10.89 -17.03 -2.75
N GLY A 81 11.82 -17.67 -2.01
CA GLY A 81 13.02 -17.04 -1.51
C GLY A 81 13.91 -16.49 -2.63
N LEU A 82 14.10 -17.26 -3.69
CA LEU A 82 14.86 -16.84 -4.87
C LEU A 82 14.17 -15.66 -5.59
N ALA A 83 12.85 -15.72 -5.77
CA ALA A 83 12.09 -14.65 -6.39
C ALA A 83 12.14 -13.35 -5.56
N LEU A 84 12.06 -13.44 -4.25
CA LEU A 84 12.21 -12.28 -3.35
C LEU A 84 13.62 -11.68 -3.45
N MET A 85 14.65 -12.50 -3.45
CA MET A 85 16.04 -12.05 -3.59
C MET A 85 16.26 -11.32 -4.91
N MET A 86 15.78 -11.89 -6.02
CA MET A 86 15.87 -11.27 -7.35
C MET A 86 15.05 -9.95 -7.41
N THR A 87 13.86 -9.96 -6.82
CA THR A 87 13.02 -8.74 -6.72
C THR A 87 13.75 -7.64 -5.98
N TRP A 88 14.41 -7.96 -4.87
CA TRP A 88 15.20 -6.99 -4.11
C TRP A 88 16.29 -6.36 -4.99
N PHE A 89 17.07 -7.15 -5.73
CA PHE A 89 18.09 -6.64 -6.64
C PHE A 89 17.51 -5.72 -7.71
N LEU A 90 16.41 -6.12 -8.33
CA LEU A 90 15.77 -5.32 -9.39
C LEU A 90 15.17 -4.02 -8.86
N MET A 91 14.67 -4.02 -7.63
CA MET A 91 14.05 -2.85 -7.00
C MET A 91 15.05 -1.94 -6.29
N THR A 92 16.29 -2.37 -6.05
CA THR A 92 17.32 -1.57 -5.37
C THR A 92 17.46 -0.14 -5.95
N PRO A 93 17.58 0.08 -7.28
CA PRO A 93 17.68 1.43 -7.83
C PRO A 93 16.42 2.28 -7.58
N VAL A 94 15.24 1.65 -7.60
CA VAL A 94 13.97 2.34 -7.32
C VAL A 94 13.90 2.72 -5.84
N LEU A 95 14.24 1.81 -4.95
CA LEU A 95 14.26 2.04 -3.51
C LEU A 95 15.25 3.15 -3.12
N THR A 96 16.42 3.18 -3.76
CA THR A 96 17.40 4.26 -3.56
C THR A 96 16.83 5.62 -3.95
N GLN A 97 16.10 5.69 -5.07
CA GLN A 97 15.44 6.94 -5.50
C GLN A 97 14.32 7.34 -4.52
N VAL A 98 13.53 6.39 -4.03
CA VAL A 98 12.49 6.65 -3.01
C VAL A 98 13.13 7.19 -1.74
N ASP A 99 14.23 6.60 -1.29
CA ASP A 99 14.95 7.08 -0.10
C ASP A 99 15.44 8.51 -0.26
N GLN A 100 16.09 8.81 -1.38
CA GLN A 100 16.66 10.13 -1.66
C GLN A 100 15.60 11.22 -1.86
N GLN A 101 14.50 10.91 -2.52
CA GLN A 101 13.47 11.89 -2.90
C GLN A 101 12.37 12.07 -1.84
N ALA A 102 12.13 11.07 -1.01
CA ALA A 102 11.03 11.07 -0.07
C ALA A 102 11.48 10.81 1.38
N VAL A 103 12.14 9.67 1.64
CA VAL A 103 12.42 9.25 3.03
C VAL A 103 13.42 10.16 3.70
N THR A 104 14.55 10.44 3.06
CA THR A 104 15.62 11.30 3.60
C THR A 104 15.14 12.72 3.84
N PRO A 105 14.48 13.44 2.88
CA PRO A 105 13.95 14.78 3.12
C PRO A 105 12.85 14.81 4.20
N TYR A 106 12.01 13.77 4.28
CA TYR A 106 10.99 13.66 5.33
C TYR A 106 11.63 13.53 6.72
N ARG A 107 12.64 12.67 6.87
CA ARG A 107 13.36 12.50 8.14
C ARG A 107 14.11 13.75 8.57
N GLN A 108 14.51 14.59 7.63
CA GLN A 108 15.15 15.89 7.87
C GLN A 108 14.14 17.01 8.15
N GLY A 109 12.82 16.72 8.13
CA GLY A 109 11.77 17.71 8.36
C GLY A 109 11.61 18.73 7.21
N GLN A 110 12.14 18.47 6.03
CA GLN A 110 12.11 19.38 4.87
C GLN A 110 10.80 19.30 4.10
N ILE A 111 10.07 18.20 4.21
CA ILE A 111 8.80 17.94 3.52
C ILE A 111 7.77 17.35 4.48
N THR A 112 6.49 17.53 4.14
CA THR A 112 5.39 16.93 4.89
C THR A 112 5.25 15.43 4.58
N GLY A 113 4.52 14.69 5.43
CA GLY A 113 4.27 13.27 5.18
C GLY A 113 3.52 13.02 3.86
N MET A 114 2.60 13.91 3.47
CA MET A 114 1.88 13.83 2.21
C MET A 114 2.81 14.05 1.00
N ASP A 115 3.67 15.06 1.06
CA ASP A 115 4.68 15.31 0.02
C ASP A 115 5.66 14.13 -0.10
N ALA A 116 6.01 13.48 1.00
CA ALA A 116 6.87 12.31 1.00
C ALA A 116 6.21 11.12 0.27
N ILE A 117 4.90 10.89 0.48
CA ILE A 117 4.15 9.86 -0.22
C ILE A 117 4.12 10.16 -1.73
N ASP A 118 3.80 11.39 -2.12
CA ASP A 118 3.71 11.80 -3.52
C ASP A 118 5.06 11.68 -4.22
N ARG A 119 6.15 12.16 -3.60
CA ARG A 119 7.51 12.06 -4.15
C ARG A 119 8.00 10.61 -4.21
N GLY A 120 7.71 9.81 -3.18
CA GLY A 120 8.09 8.40 -3.14
C GLY A 120 7.33 7.54 -4.15
N ALA A 121 6.10 7.92 -4.51
CA ALA A 121 5.31 7.25 -5.52
C ALA A 121 5.88 7.43 -6.95
N GLN A 122 6.61 8.53 -7.24
CA GLN A 122 7.11 8.82 -8.58
C GLN A 122 8.13 7.78 -9.09
N PRO A 123 9.19 7.41 -8.35
CA PRO A 123 10.12 6.37 -8.80
C PRO A 123 9.44 5.02 -9.05
N VAL A 124 8.48 4.65 -8.20
CA VAL A 124 7.70 3.42 -8.34
C VAL A 124 6.82 3.47 -9.59
N LYS A 125 6.15 4.60 -9.83
CA LYS A 125 5.34 4.83 -11.03
C LYS A 125 6.18 4.74 -12.30
N HIS A 126 7.35 5.41 -12.32
CA HIS A 126 8.26 5.35 -13.45
C HIS A 126 8.73 3.93 -13.73
N PHE A 127 9.05 3.17 -12.68
CA PHE A 127 9.37 1.74 -12.81
C PHE A 127 8.22 0.96 -13.45
N MET A 128 6.99 1.11 -12.97
CA MET A 128 5.82 0.41 -13.52
C MET A 128 5.55 0.79 -14.97
N LEU A 129 5.64 2.07 -15.33
CA LEU A 129 5.45 2.55 -16.71
C LEU A 129 6.48 1.96 -17.67
N ARG A 130 7.72 1.77 -17.23
CA ARG A 130 8.80 1.17 -18.05
C ARG A 130 8.49 -0.29 -18.45
N TYR A 131 7.77 -1.02 -17.61
CA TYR A 131 7.45 -2.44 -17.84
C TYR A 131 6.01 -2.67 -18.29
N ALA A 132 5.12 -1.70 -18.12
CA ALA A 132 3.75 -1.77 -18.60
C ALA A 132 3.71 -1.68 -20.13
N ARG A 133 2.91 -2.53 -20.78
CA ARG A 133 2.70 -2.48 -22.22
C ARG A 133 1.75 -1.35 -22.58
N GLU A 134 2.05 -0.61 -23.66
CA GLU A 134 1.21 0.50 -24.13
C GLU A 134 -0.26 0.08 -24.34
N LYS A 135 -0.48 -1.13 -24.87
CA LYS A 135 -1.83 -1.68 -25.09
C LYS A 135 -2.61 -1.85 -23.79
N ASP A 136 -1.94 -2.25 -22.73
CA ASP A 136 -2.58 -2.43 -21.42
C ASP A 136 -2.83 -1.08 -20.74
N LEU A 137 -1.93 -0.12 -20.88
CA LEU A 137 -2.14 1.27 -20.45
C LEU A 137 -3.33 1.91 -21.19
N ALA A 138 -3.41 1.73 -22.52
CA ALA A 138 -4.51 2.25 -23.31
C ALA A 138 -5.86 1.61 -22.92
N LEU A 139 -5.87 0.30 -22.63
CA LEU A 139 -7.06 -0.41 -22.17
C LEU A 139 -7.62 0.20 -20.87
N PHE A 140 -6.77 0.39 -19.85
CA PHE A 140 -7.21 0.93 -18.57
C PHE A 140 -7.50 2.44 -18.62
N THR A 141 -6.84 3.18 -19.52
CA THR A 141 -7.15 4.58 -19.79
C THR A 141 -8.56 4.72 -20.37
N ALA A 142 -8.89 3.88 -21.35
CA ALA A 142 -10.23 3.84 -21.95
C ALA A 142 -11.30 3.39 -20.96
N ALA A 143 -11.03 2.33 -20.20
CA ALA A 143 -11.94 1.82 -19.17
C ALA A 143 -12.19 2.84 -18.05
N GLY A 144 -11.18 3.63 -17.69
CA GLY A 144 -11.28 4.71 -16.70
C GLY A 144 -11.89 6.01 -17.24
N GLN A 145 -12.28 6.07 -18.52
CA GLN A 145 -12.80 7.28 -19.20
C GLN A 145 -11.89 8.49 -19.00
N ILE A 146 -10.59 8.27 -18.99
CA ILE A 146 -9.59 9.31 -18.80
C ILE A 146 -9.19 9.84 -20.17
N ALA A 147 -9.15 11.16 -20.31
CA ALA A 147 -8.64 11.81 -21.52
C ALA A 147 -7.23 11.30 -21.82
N ARG A 148 -6.93 11.07 -23.10
CA ARG A 148 -5.62 10.56 -23.51
C ARG A 148 -4.53 11.52 -23.05
N PRO A 149 -3.59 11.08 -22.17
CA PRO A 149 -2.56 11.96 -21.68
C PRO A 149 -1.55 12.28 -22.77
N ASN A 150 -0.86 13.40 -22.64
CA ASN A 150 0.22 13.77 -23.56
C ASN A 150 1.44 12.88 -23.36
N THR A 151 1.72 12.51 -22.11
CA THR A 151 2.83 11.62 -21.75
C THR A 151 2.35 10.47 -20.87
N PRO A 152 2.99 9.30 -20.90
CA PRO A 152 2.65 8.19 -20.00
C PRO A 152 2.76 8.58 -18.51
N GLU A 153 3.64 9.52 -18.17
CA GLU A 153 3.86 10.03 -16.82
C GLU A 153 2.66 10.79 -16.26
N ASP A 154 1.79 11.34 -17.13
CA ASP A 154 0.57 12.04 -16.70
C ASP A 154 -0.55 11.08 -16.26
N LEU A 155 -0.42 9.78 -16.57
CA LEU A 155 -1.41 8.79 -16.17
C LEU A 155 -1.51 8.68 -14.64
N PRO A 156 -2.72 8.66 -14.07
CA PRO A 156 -2.88 8.46 -12.63
C PRO A 156 -2.52 7.03 -12.22
N MET A 157 -2.03 6.84 -11.00
CA MET A 157 -1.65 5.54 -10.45
C MET A 157 -2.76 4.48 -10.54
N ARG A 158 -4.03 4.90 -10.43
CA ARG A 158 -5.21 4.01 -10.58
C ARG A 158 -5.29 3.32 -11.95
N VAL A 159 -4.63 3.86 -12.99
CA VAL A 159 -4.52 3.26 -14.32
C VAL A 159 -3.23 2.47 -14.45
N VAL A 160 -2.13 3.03 -13.95
CA VAL A 160 -0.79 2.45 -14.09
C VAL A 160 -0.68 1.12 -13.34
N ILE A 161 -1.20 1.03 -12.10
CA ILE A 161 -1.11 -0.18 -11.29
C ILE A 161 -1.78 -1.38 -11.97
N PRO A 162 -3.06 -1.35 -12.35
CA PRO A 162 -3.70 -2.51 -12.98
C PRO A 162 -3.13 -2.82 -14.37
N ALA A 163 -2.72 -1.81 -15.14
CA ALA A 163 -2.07 -2.01 -16.43
C ALA A 163 -0.71 -2.74 -16.27
N TYR A 164 0.08 -2.33 -15.29
CA TYR A 164 1.35 -2.98 -14.96
C TYR A 164 1.14 -4.43 -14.54
N ILE A 165 0.22 -4.71 -13.61
CA ILE A 165 -0.08 -6.07 -13.14
C ILE A 165 -0.49 -6.97 -14.31
N LEU A 166 -1.37 -6.49 -15.20
CA LEU A 166 -1.80 -7.24 -16.37
C LEU A 166 -0.63 -7.49 -17.33
N SER A 167 0.23 -6.50 -17.53
CA SER A 167 1.43 -6.62 -18.39
C SER A 167 2.43 -7.65 -17.82
N GLU A 168 2.64 -7.64 -16.49
CA GLU A 168 3.51 -8.59 -15.80
C GLU A 168 3.00 -10.03 -15.91
N LEU A 169 1.68 -10.23 -15.72
CA LEU A 169 1.07 -11.55 -15.93
C LEU A 169 1.23 -12.03 -17.37
N LYS A 170 0.90 -11.19 -18.35
CA LYS A 170 1.07 -11.53 -19.75
C LYS A 170 2.53 -11.84 -20.12
N ALA A 171 3.48 -11.10 -19.53
CA ALA A 171 4.91 -11.35 -19.74
C ALA A 171 5.34 -12.70 -19.14
N GLY A 172 4.82 -13.07 -17.96
CA GLY A 172 5.09 -14.36 -17.34
C GLY A 172 4.54 -15.56 -18.14
N PHE A 173 3.40 -15.38 -18.82
CA PHE A 173 2.79 -16.43 -19.66
C PHE A 173 3.34 -16.47 -21.09
N ALA A 174 4.06 -15.45 -21.54
CA ALA A 174 4.62 -15.39 -22.90
C ALA A 174 5.95 -16.15 -23.07
N ILE A 175 6.36 -16.91 -22.06
CA ILE A 175 7.51 -17.79 -22.04
C ILE A 175 7.06 -19.20 -22.41
#